data_fd17425f60538788f347b776d4307cbb
#
_entry.id   fd17425f60538788f347b776d4307cbb
#
_cell.length_a   1.000
_cell.length_b   1.000
_cell.length_c   1.000
_cell.angle_alpha   90.00
_cell.angle_beta   90.00
_cell.angle_gamma   90.00
#
_symmetry.space_group_name_H-M   'P 1'
#
loop_
_entity.id
_entity.type
_entity.pdbx_description
1 polymer ?
#
loop_
_entity_poly.entity_id
_entity_poly.type
_entity_poly.pdbx_seq_one_letter_code
_entity_poly.pdbx_strand_id
1 'polypeptide(L)'
;MTILQRVKAAGGLPIRAALLAAMLGLLGAHEAAAQKWPDKGVRIVTPFAPGGGTDVFARILAQRFSEVFGQQFIVDNRPGAGSTTGTEFVARSPADGHTLLMTSASFTFNPGLYPKLRYDSLKDFAPVSQVVKVPHVVLVLPSLPVKNLQDLVRIAKAKPGEVFYASSGPGSALHLAGALFAIQTNTQLTHVPYKGGPAAATAVMSGEATVSFSTIETVLSLIQAKRLRPLAVSTRERTPALPDVPTVMEAGYKDYEVIGWFGLFAPSGTPPAVVDALSTEISRMMTTPAIRDRAAQEGATPVGNKPAEFERFLRSEIAKWTPIIQKTGIKVD
;
A
#
# COMPACT_ATOMS: atom_id res chain seq x y z
N MET A 1 89.45 22.19 -22.73
CA MET A 1 88.03 22.42 -22.24
C MET A 1 87.22 21.19 -22.44
N THR A 2 86.91 20.58 -21.36
CA THR A 2 86.68 19.11 -21.21
C THR A 2 85.23 18.71 -21.44
N ILE A 3 85.04 17.52 -22.03
CA ILE A 3 83.79 16.86 -22.47
C ILE A 3 82.80 16.55 -21.29
N LEU A 4 83.12 17.00 -20.07
CA LEU A 4 82.35 16.60 -18.83
C LEU A 4 81.20 17.54 -18.43
N GLN A 5 80.89 18.58 -19.23
CA GLN A 5 79.82 19.53 -18.88
C GLN A 5 78.49 19.38 -19.64
N ARG A 6 78.31 18.35 -20.50
CA ARG A 6 77.07 18.17 -21.32
C ARG A 6 76.13 17.04 -20.89
N VAL A 7 76.38 16.36 -19.78
CA VAL A 7 75.54 15.20 -19.36
C VAL A 7 74.58 15.51 -18.18
N LYS A 8 74.54 16.72 -17.66
CA LYS A 8 73.72 17.06 -16.48
C LYS A 8 72.39 17.72 -16.77
N ALA A 9 71.96 17.90 -18.02
CA ALA A 9 70.72 18.64 -18.33
C ALA A 9 69.61 17.81 -18.96
N ALA A 10 69.74 16.48 -19.14
CA ALA A 10 68.73 15.68 -19.85
C ALA A 10 68.00 14.61 -19.00
N GLY A 11 68.29 14.47 -17.73
CA GLY A 11 67.87 13.29 -16.96
C GLY A 11 66.66 13.46 -16.01
N GLY A 12 66.07 14.64 -15.87
CA GLY A 12 65.11 14.88 -14.79
C GLY A 12 63.62 15.02 -15.21
N LEU A 13 63.32 15.37 -16.45
CA LEU A 13 61.96 15.66 -16.90
C LEU A 13 61.10 14.41 -17.17
N PRO A 14 61.58 13.35 -17.85
CA PRO A 14 60.76 12.21 -18.16
C PRO A 14 60.41 11.36 -16.94
N ILE A 15 61.29 11.26 -15.95
CA ILE A 15 61.03 10.42 -14.76
C ILE A 15 60.02 11.09 -13.82
N ARG A 16 60.06 12.41 -13.70
CA ARG A 16 59.06 13.15 -12.90
C ARG A 16 57.68 13.15 -13.55
N ALA A 17 57.59 13.22 -14.87
CA ALA A 17 56.35 13.11 -15.62
C ALA A 17 55.77 11.70 -15.54
N ALA A 18 56.60 10.66 -15.59
CA ALA A 18 56.16 9.26 -15.43
C ALA A 18 55.68 8.96 -13.99
N LEU A 19 56.32 9.52 -12.97
CA LEU A 19 55.87 9.40 -11.58
C LEU A 19 54.57 10.16 -11.30
N LEU A 20 54.35 11.34 -11.89
CA LEU A 20 53.12 12.08 -11.80
C LEU A 20 51.97 11.32 -12.52
N ALA A 21 52.22 10.76 -13.70
CA ALA A 21 51.25 9.97 -14.43
C ALA A 21 50.88 8.65 -13.68
N ALA A 22 51.84 8.03 -13.04
CA ALA A 22 51.60 6.85 -12.18
C ALA A 22 50.80 7.21 -10.90
N MET A 23 51.08 8.37 -10.26
CA MET A 23 50.27 8.85 -9.13
C MET A 23 48.84 9.24 -9.53
N LEU A 24 48.65 9.88 -10.70
CA LEU A 24 47.32 10.19 -11.21
C LEU A 24 46.54 8.88 -11.62
N GLY A 25 47.23 7.89 -12.10
CA GLY A 25 46.65 6.57 -12.41
C GLY A 25 46.21 5.79 -11.16
N LEU A 26 46.94 5.93 -10.05
CA LEU A 26 46.59 5.33 -8.76
C LEU A 26 45.44 6.07 -8.04
N LEU A 27 45.25 7.35 -8.31
CA LEU A 27 44.11 8.15 -7.80
C LEU A 27 42.81 7.91 -8.60
N GLY A 28 42.90 7.43 -9.85
CA GLY A 28 41.74 7.09 -10.69
C GLY A 28 41.20 5.68 -10.49
N ALA A 29 41.89 4.82 -9.75
CA ALA A 29 41.49 3.42 -9.55
C ALA A 29 40.67 3.17 -8.24
N HIS A 30 40.16 4.21 -7.61
CA HIS A 30 38.98 4.04 -6.80
C HIS A 30 37.76 3.94 -7.76
N GLU A 31 37.68 2.83 -8.49
CA GLU A 31 36.35 2.32 -8.85
C GLU A 31 35.58 2.30 -7.53
N ALA A 32 34.64 3.23 -7.39
CA ALA A 32 33.63 3.12 -6.37
C ALA A 32 33.00 1.73 -6.58
N ALA A 33 33.53 0.74 -5.88
CA ALA A 33 32.88 -0.56 -5.77
C ALA A 33 31.47 -0.20 -5.33
N ALA A 34 30.53 -0.22 -6.28
CA ALA A 34 29.13 0.11 -6.04
C ALA A 34 28.75 -0.74 -4.86
N GLN A 35 28.65 -0.11 -3.69
CA GLN A 35 28.47 -0.80 -2.41
C GLN A 35 27.24 -1.67 -2.59
N LYS A 36 27.45 -3.00 -2.58
CA LYS A 36 26.39 -3.96 -2.92
C LYS A 36 25.25 -3.76 -1.93
N TRP A 37 24.19 -3.10 -2.38
CA TRP A 37 22.99 -2.95 -1.57
C TRP A 37 22.26 -4.29 -1.46
N PRO A 38 21.72 -4.63 -0.29
CA PRO A 38 21.92 -4.01 1.00
C PRO A 38 23.26 -4.44 1.66
N ASP A 39 23.96 -3.48 2.29
CA ASP A 39 25.20 -3.72 3.03
C ASP A 39 24.98 -3.91 4.54
N LYS A 40 23.77 -3.61 5.00
CA LYS A 40 23.31 -3.74 6.39
C LYS A 40 21.84 -4.14 6.43
N GLY A 41 21.29 -4.40 7.61
CA GLY A 41 19.88 -4.73 7.80
C GLY A 41 18.94 -3.65 7.27
N VAL A 42 17.81 -4.09 6.67
CA VAL A 42 16.77 -3.24 6.09
C VAL A 42 15.51 -3.28 6.96
N ARG A 43 14.90 -2.14 7.20
CA ARG A 43 13.66 -2.00 7.95
C ARG A 43 12.48 -1.77 7.01
N ILE A 44 11.43 -2.57 7.15
CA ILE A 44 10.13 -2.34 6.51
C ILE A 44 9.18 -1.78 7.58
N VAL A 45 8.92 -0.49 7.53
CA VAL A 45 7.97 0.17 8.44
C VAL A 45 6.55 -0.10 7.97
N THR A 46 5.69 -0.55 8.87
CA THR A 46 4.23 -0.60 8.65
C THR A 46 3.55 0.39 9.60
N PRO A 47 2.75 1.35 9.09
CA PRO A 47 2.09 2.34 9.94
C PRO A 47 0.80 1.81 10.59
N PHE A 48 0.76 0.51 10.88
CA PHE A 48 -0.39 -0.22 11.43
C PHE A 48 0.05 -1.18 12.53
N ALA A 49 -0.91 -1.58 13.38
CA ALA A 49 -0.68 -2.56 14.43
C ALA A 49 -0.27 -3.93 13.83
N PRO A 50 0.51 -4.73 14.56
CA PRO A 50 0.83 -6.09 14.17
C PRO A 50 -0.42 -6.96 13.93
N GLY A 51 -0.31 -7.94 13.02
CA GLY A 51 -1.34 -8.95 12.74
C GLY A 51 -2.41 -8.53 11.73
N GLY A 52 -2.42 -7.28 11.26
CA GLY A 52 -3.26 -6.86 10.14
C GLY A 52 -2.66 -7.27 8.79
N GLY A 53 -3.47 -7.23 7.71
CA GLY A 53 -3.05 -7.66 6.37
C GLY A 53 -1.76 -6.96 5.88
N THR A 54 -1.59 -5.67 6.16
CA THR A 54 -0.35 -4.95 5.82
C THR A 54 0.89 -5.55 6.51
N ASP A 55 0.76 -5.94 7.80
CA ASP A 55 1.83 -6.57 8.56
C ASP A 55 2.14 -7.98 8.04
N VAL A 56 1.10 -8.77 7.72
CA VAL A 56 1.25 -10.12 7.15
C VAL A 56 2.05 -10.06 5.86
N PHE A 57 1.67 -9.22 4.91
CA PHE A 57 2.39 -9.09 3.64
C PHE A 57 3.77 -8.45 3.79
N ALA A 58 3.96 -7.52 4.75
CA ALA A 58 5.30 -7.00 5.06
C ALA A 58 6.25 -8.09 5.55
N ARG A 59 5.78 -9.02 6.39
CA ARG A 59 6.58 -10.17 6.87
C ARG A 59 6.89 -11.18 5.77
N ILE A 60 5.95 -11.43 4.87
CA ILE A 60 6.17 -12.27 3.68
C ILE A 60 7.29 -11.67 2.81
N LEU A 61 7.23 -10.35 2.54
CA LEU A 61 8.27 -9.65 1.79
C LEU A 61 9.61 -9.67 2.56
N ALA A 62 9.60 -9.38 3.86
CA ALA A 62 10.80 -9.34 4.69
C ALA A 62 11.54 -10.68 4.69
N GLN A 63 10.81 -11.79 4.84
CA GLN A 63 11.39 -13.13 4.76
C GLN A 63 12.06 -13.35 3.40
N ARG A 64 11.33 -13.12 2.33
CA ARG A 64 11.84 -13.36 0.98
C ARG A 64 13.01 -12.46 0.61
N PHE A 65 12.95 -11.19 0.96
CA PHE A 65 14.06 -10.27 0.73
C PHE A 65 15.32 -10.67 1.51
N SER A 66 15.16 -11.16 2.74
CA SER A 66 16.29 -11.65 3.52
C SER A 66 16.99 -12.84 2.84
N GLU A 67 16.20 -13.75 2.26
CA GLU A 67 16.74 -14.91 1.51
C GLU A 67 17.49 -14.48 0.24
N VAL A 68 16.93 -13.51 -0.51
CA VAL A 68 17.46 -13.14 -1.83
C VAL A 68 18.63 -12.16 -1.73
N PHE A 69 18.53 -11.18 -0.84
CA PHE A 69 19.54 -10.11 -0.73
C PHE A 69 20.63 -10.41 0.29
N GLY A 70 20.49 -11.46 1.10
CA GLY A 70 21.54 -11.91 2.04
C GLY A 70 21.74 -11.00 3.25
N GLN A 71 20.82 -10.07 3.50
CA GLN A 71 20.78 -9.20 4.68
C GLN A 71 19.42 -9.34 5.36
N GLN A 72 19.37 -9.08 6.66
CA GLN A 72 18.13 -9.19 7.41
C GLN A 72 17.17 -8.05 7.06
N PHE A 73 15.93 -8.41 6.68
CA PHE A 73 14.81 -7.47 6.58
C PHE A 73 13.89 -7.67 7.78
N ILE A 74 13.60 -6.60 8.51
CA ILE A 74 12.75 -6.64 9.71
C ILE A 74 11.52 -5.74 9.52
N VAL A 75 10.38 -6.16 10.07
CA VAL A 75 9.16 -5.37 10.10
C VAL A 75 9.11 -4.55 11.38
N ASP A 76 8.90 -3.24 11.23
CA ASP A 76 8.77 -2.26 12.33
C ASP A 76 7.38 -1.64 12.30
N ASN A 77 6.52 -2.02 13.24
CA ASN A 77 5.16 -1.51 13.33
C ASN A 77 5.13 -0.16 14.05
N ARG A 78 4.69 0.90 13.35
CA ARG A 78 4.57 2.27 13.87
C ARG A 78 3.17 2.84 13.66
N PRO A 79 2.15 2.34 14.37
CA PRO A 79 0.78 2.80 14.23
C PRO A 79 0.62 4.24 14.76
N GLY A 80 -0.42 4.92 14.27
CA GLY A 80 -0.83 6.22 14.78
C GLY A 80 -1.41 7.13 13.71
N ALA A 81 -2.33 7.99 14.12
CA ALA A 81 -2.96 9.05 13.33
C ALA A 81 -3.35 8.60 11.90
N GLY A 82 -4.13 7.52 11.78
CA GLY A 82 -4.58 7.02 10.47
C GLY A 82 -3.45 6.63 9.52
N SER A 83 -2.36 6.07 10.01
CA SER A 83 -1.12 5.72 9.30
C SER A 83 -0.13 6.86 9.07
N THR A 84 -0.44 8.11 9.39
CA THR A 84 0.44 9.25 9.07
C THR A 84 1.74 9.22 9.87
N THR A 85 1.73 8.75 11.13
CA THR A 85 2.93 8.71 12.00
C THR A 85 4.06 7.88 11.41
N GLY A 86 3.80 6.62 11.06
CA GLY A 86 4.82 5.74 10.46
C GLY A 86 5.20 6.17 9.04
N THR A 87 4.24 6.71 8.29
CA THR A 87 4.50 7.22 6.93
C THR A 87 5.42 8.44 6.95
N GLU A 88 5.16 9.41 7.84
CA GLU A 88 6.03 10.59 8.05
C GLU A 88 7.45 10.19 8.46
N PHE A 89 7.57 9.18 9.33
CA PHE A 89 8.87 8.66 9.74
C PHE A 89 9.70 8.19 8.53
N VAL A 90 9.09 7.44 7.60
CA VAL A 90 9.77 6.96 6.40
C VAL A 90 10.08 8.11 5.43
N ALA A 91 9.16 9.05 5.23
CA ALA A 91 9.38 10.22 4.39
C ALA A 91 10.64 11.01 4.78
N ARG A 92 10.98 11.01 6.08
CA ARG A 92 12.16 11.71 6.64
C ARG A 92 13.38 10.82 6.82
N SER A 93 13.29 9.55 6.46
CA SER A 93 14.42 8.61 6.55
C SER A 93 15.41 8.83 5.42
N PRO A 94 16.70 8.45 5.60
CA PRO A 94 17.69 8.50 4.53
C PRO A 94 17.21 7.72 3.29
N ALA A 95 17.44 8.27 2.11
CA ALA A 95 17.08 7.67 0.83
C ALA A 95 18.14 6.64 0.37
N ASP A 96 18.62 5.79 1.29
CA ASP A 96 19.67 4.78 1.06
C ASP A 96 19.09 3.37 0.82
N GLY A 97 17.76 3.24 0.83
CA GLY A 97 17.07 1.96 0.65
C GLY A 97 17.01 1.06 1.89
N HIS A 98 17.53 1.47 3.05
CA HIS A 98 17.53 0.67 4.28
C HIS A 98 16.32 0.94 5.19
N THR A 99 15.44 1.88 4.80
CA THR A 99 14.15 2.09 5.43
C THR A 99 13.08 2.17 4.35
N LEU A 100 12.15 1.24 4.37
CA LEU A 100 11.06 1.09 3.40
C LEU A 100 9.73 1.29 4.11
N LEU A 101 8.67 1.64 3.37
CA LEU A 101 7.31 1.76 3.87
C LEU A 101 6.43 0.70 3.20
N MET A 102 5.75 -0.12 4.02
CA MET A 102 4.65 -0.97 3.57
C MET A 102 3.35 -0.39 4.11
N THR A 103 2.50 0.13 3.23
CA THR A 103 1.26 0.81 3.63
C THR A 103 0.06 0.38 2.79
N SER A 104 -1.10 0.96 3.07
CA SER A 104 -2.40 0.63 2.46
C SER A 104 -3.01 1.83 1.73
N ALA A 105 -4.22 1.64 1.22
CA ALA A 105 -5.01 2.67 0.53
C ALA A 105 -5.16 3.99 1.30
N SER A 106 -5.03 3.99 2.64
CA SER A 106 -5.02 5.22 3.45
C SER A 106 -3.96 6.22 2.98
N PHE A 107 -2.86 5.74 2.41
CA PHE A 107 -1.81 6.58 1.83
C PHE A 107 -2.33 7.54 0.74
N THR A 108 -3.32 7.13 -0.05
CA THR A 108 -3.95 7.95 -1.08
C THR A 108 -5.13 8.77 -0.57
N PHE A 109 -5.67 8.44 0.60
CA PHE A 109 -6.76 9.18 1.23
C PHE A 109 -6.25 10.33 2.12
N ASN A 110 -5.10 10.14 2.76
CA ASN A 110 -4.54 11.08 3.72
C ASN A 110 -4.38 12.52 3.16
N PRO A 111 -4.01 12.75 1.88
CA PRO A 111 -3.99 14.11 1.34
C PRO A 111 -5.35 14.85 1.39
N GLY A 112 -6.46 14.12 1.29
CA GLY A 112 -7.80 14.69 1.41
C GLY A 112 -8.31 14.79 2.85
N LEU A 113 -7.85 13.89 3.73
CA LEU A 113 -8.33 13.76 5.10
C LEU A 113 -7.62 14.70 6.09
N TYR A 114 -6.31 14.94 5.89
CA TYR A 114 -5.46 15.68 6.82
C TYR A 114 -5.01 17.02 6.21
N PRO A 115 -5.62 18.15 6.59
CA PRO A 115 -5.23 19.46 6.04
C PRO A 115 -3.78 19.86 6.35
N LYS A 116 -3.18 19.30 7.41
CA LYS A 116 -1.81 19.56 7.85
C LYS A 116 -0.95 18.30 7.75
N LEU A 117 -1.06 17.58 6.64
CA LEU A 117 -0.21 16.41 6.38
C LEU A 117 1.26 16.83 6.29
N ARG A 118 2.13 16.12 6.99
CA ARG A 118 3.55 16.48 7.12
C ARG A 118 4.44 15.79 6.08
N TYR A 119 3.86 15.23 5.04
CA TYR A 119 4.53 14.63 3.89
C TYR A 119 3.66 14.79 2.64
N ASP A 120 4.29 14.74 1.49
CA ASP A 120 3.61 14.68 0.18
C ASP A 120 3.65 13.23 -0.33
N SER A 121 2.48 12.61 -0.47
CA SER A 121 2.36 11.21 -0.91
C SER A 121 2.97 10.92 -2.28
N LEU A 122 3.15 11.93 -3.14
CA LEU A 122 3.69 11.75 -4.49
C LEU A 122 5.14 12.23 -4.63
N LYS A 123 5.62 13.13 -3.75
CA LYS A 123 6.96 13.72 -3.89
C LYS A 123 7.97 13.11 -2.93
N ASP A 124 7.54 12.71 -1.73
CA ASP A 124 8.45 12.25 -0.68
C ASP A 124 8.71 10.74 -0.73
N PHE A 125 8.10 10.04 -1.69
CA PHE A 125 8.24 8.59 -1.84
C PHE A 125 8.55 8.18 -3.26
N ALA A 126 9.35 7.13 -3.39
CA ALA A 126 9.54 6.35 -4.61
C ALA A 126 8.66 5.10 -4.53
N PRO A 127 7.61 4.96 -5.36
CA PRO A 127 6.80 3.74 -5.40
C PRO A 127 7.66 2.56 -5.87
N VAL A 128 7.60 1.44 -5.15
CA VAL A 128 8.30 0.20 -5.51
C VAL A 128 7.36 -0.74 -6.26
N SER A 129 6.26 -1.14 -5.61
CA SER A 129 5.25 -2.00 -6.23
C SER A 129 3.96 -2.01 -5.41
N GLN A 130 2.83 -2.07 -6.07
CA GLN A 130 1.59 -2.56 -5.48
C GLN A 130 1.72 -4.07 -5.29
N VAL A 131 1.69 -4.52 -4.04
CA VAL A 131 1.92 -5.93 -3.69
C VAL A 131 0.66 -6.75 -3.94
N VAL A 132 -0.46 -6.31 -3.36
CA VAL A 132 -1.77 -6.97 -3.49
C VAL A 132 -2.90 -5.96 -3.60
N LYS A 133 -4.02 -6.42 -4.18
CA LYS A 133 -5.36 -5.82 -4.06
C LYS A 133 -6.18 -6.57 -3.04
N VAL A 134 -6.98 -5.83 -2.27
CA VAL A 134 -7.86 -6.38 -1.22
C VAL A 134 -9.29 -5.94 -1.51
N PRO A 135 -10.10 -6.80 -2.13
CA PRO A 135 -11.50 -6.51 -2.40
C PRO A 135 -12.29 -6.29 -1.11
N HIS A 136 -13.26 -5.37 -1.15
CA HIS A 136 -14.23 -5.22 -0.07
C HIS A 136 -15.56 -5.87 -0.48
N VAL A 137 -16.38 -6.18 0.51
CA VAL A 137 -17.70 -6.75 0.34
C VAL A 137 -18.73 -5.97 1.17
N VAL A 138 -19.88 -5.70 0.57
CA VAL A 138 -21.07 -5.15 1.25
C VAL A 138 -21.85 -6.30 1.83
N LEU A 139 -22.12 -6.27 3.12
CA LEU A 139 -22.78 -7.40 3.80
C LEU A 139 -23.78 -6.93 4.87
N VAL A 140 -24.77 -7.79 5.09
CA VAL A 140 -25.84 -7.58 6.07
C VAL A 140 -26.07 -8.85 6.89
N LEU A 141 -26.86 -8.71 7.96
CA LEU A 141 -27.34 -9.87 8.72
C LEU A 141 -28.34 -10.69 7.87
N PRO A 142 -28.26 -12.03 7.80
CA PRO A 142 -29.17 -12.86 7.00
C PRO A 142 -30.65 -12.74 7.38
N SER A 143 -30.98 -12.40 8.63
CA SER A 143 -32.35 -12.18 9.08
C SER A 143 -32.99 -10.89 8.57
N LEU A 144 -32.15 -9.94 8.10
CA LEU A 144 -32.66 -8.71 7.50
C LEU A 144 -33.33 -9.03 6.15
N PRO A 145 -34.53 -8.46 5.83
CA PRO A 145 -35.22 -8.69 4.56
C PRO A 145 -34.57 -7.94 3.39
N VAL A 146 -33.24 -8.10 3.26
CA VAL A 146 -32.37 -7.51 2.23
C VAL A 146 -31.65 -8.67 1.53
N LYS A 147 -31.97 -8.91 0.26
CA LYS A 147 -31.37 -10.00 -0.52
C LYS A 147 -30.33 -9.54 -1.53
N ASN A 148 -30.36 -8.26 -1.90
CA ASN A 148 -29.49 -7.63 -2.90
C ASN A 148 -29.28 -6.15 -2.57
N LEU A 149 -28.41 -5.46 -3.33
CA LEU A 149 -28.13 -4.03 -3.11
C LEU A 149 -29.36 -3.15 -3.34
N GLN A 150 -30.25 -3.50 -4.26
CA GLN A 150 -31.46 -2.73 -4.55
C GLN A 150 -32.40 -2.72 -3.34
N ASP A 151 -32.50 -3.83 -2.62
CA ASP A 151 -33.26 -3.90 -1.38
C ASP A 151 -32.68 -2.98 -0.29
N LEU A 152 -31.33 -3.00 -0.15
CA LEU A 152 -30.63 -2.09 0.79
C LEU A 152 -30.89 -0.63 0.46
N VAL A 153 -30.76 -0.25 -0.80
CA VAL A 153 -31.01 1.12 -1.27
C VAL A 153 -32.48 1.52 -1.05
N ARG A 154 -33.42 0.62 -1.30
CA ARG A 154 -34.84 0.87 -1.05
C ARG A 154 -35.13 1.20 0.42
N ILE A 155 -34.54 0.42 1.34
CA ILE A 155 -34.68 0.68 2.79
C ILE A 155 -34.03 2.01 3.16
N ALA A 156 -32.83 2.28 2.68
CA ALA A 156 -32.10 3.51 2.95
C ALA A 156 -32.83 4.77 2.43
N LYS A 157 -33.53 4.67 1.29
CA LYS A 157 -34.36 5.76 0.76
C LYS A 157 -35.65 5.95 1.52
N ALA A 158 -36.26 4.83 2.01
CA ALA A 158 -37.48 4.91 2.81
C ALA A 158 -37.25 5.48 4.21
N LYS A 159 -36.03 5.34 4.73
CA LYS A 159 -35.64 5.74 6.08
C LYS A 159 -34.29 6.46 6.05
N PRO A 160 -34.21 7.72 5.57
CA PRO A 160 -32.98 8.47 5.49
C PRO A 160 -32.32 8.66 6.86
N GLY A 161 -31.05 8.30 6.97
CA GLY A 161 -30.28 8.37 8.21
C GLY A 161 -30.46 7.22 9.20
N GLU A 162 -31.46 6.34 9.00
CA GLU A 162 -31.72 5.20 9.90
C GLU A 162 -30.96 3.92 9.53
N VAL A 163 -30.29 3.89 8.38
CA VAL A 163 -29.42 2.78 7.99
C VAL A 163 -28.01 3.05 8.48
N PHE A 164 -27.60 2.32 9.52
CA PHE A 164 -26.27 2.44 10.12
C PHE A 164 -25.28 1.56 9.39
N TYR A 165 -24.16 2.13 8.93
CA TYR A 165 -23.10 1.33 8.34
C TYR A 165 -21.85 1.32 9.22
N ALA A 166 -21.33 0.11 9.46
CA ALA A 166 -20.11 -0.13 10.22
C ALA A 166 -18.87 -0.06 9.35
N SER A 167 -17.80 0.54 9.86
CA SER A 167 -16.47 0.56 9.23
C SER A 167 -15.36 0.28 10.24
N SER A 168 -14.14 0.10 9.75
CA SER A 168 -12.95 -0.09 10.61
C SER A 168 -12.40 1.18 11.25
N GLY A 169 -13.14 2.29 11.19
CA GLY A 169 -12.80 3.56 11.79
C GLY A 169 -12.84 4.75 10.83
N PRO A 170 -12.78 5.97 11.34
CA PRO A 170 -12.81 7.19 10.54
C PRO A 170 -11.66 7.21 9.51
N GLY A 171 -11.92 7.66 8.28
CA GLY A 171 -10.91 7.75 7.21
C GLY A 171 -10.41 6.42 6.65
N SER A 172 -10.91 5.27 7.12
CA SER A 172 -10.56 3.97 6.57
C SER A 172 -11.16 3.76 5.18
N ALA A 173 -10.59 2.82 4.41
CA ALA A 173 -11.14 2.43 3.11
C ALA A 173 -12.60 1.97 3.21
N LEU A 174 -12.97 1.31 4.32
CA LEU A 174 -14.32 0.82 4.57
C LEU A 174 -15.30 1.96 4.89
N HIS A 175 -14.84 3.02 5.58
CA HIS A 175 -15.60 4.24 5.76
C HIS A 175 -15.86 4.92 4.41
N LEU A 176 -14.81 5.10 3.60
CA LEU A 176 -14.94 5.73 2.29
C LEU A 176 -15.78 4.89 1.31
N ALA A 177 -15.75 3.56 1.43
CA ALA A 177 -16.62 2.68 0.66
C ALA A 177 -18.10 2.94 0.95
N GLY A 178 -18.48 3.05 2.22
CA GLY A 178 -19.84 3.40 2.62
C GLY A 178 -20.25 4.80 2.18
N ALA A 179 -19.36 5.77 2.32
CA ALA A 179 -19.61 7.16 1.91
C ALA A 179 -19.80 7.28 0.39
N LEU A 180 -18.94 6.63 -0.41
CA LEU A 180 -19.09 6.59 -1.86
C LEU A 180 -20.39 5.89 -2.28
N PHE A 181 -20.75 4.78 -1.60
CA PHE A 181 -22.01 4.08 -1.85
C PHE A 181 -23.21 4.99 -1.60
N ALA A 182 -23.23 5.72 -0.48
CA ALA A 182 -24.28 6.67 -0.16
C ALA A 182 -24.43 7.77 -1.23
N ILE A 183 -23.30 8.32 -1.72
CA ILE A 183 -23.29 9.34 -2.79
C ILE A 183 -23.88 8.76 -4.07
N GLN A 184 -23.41 7.60 -4.53
CA GLN A 184 -23.80 7.03 -5.82
C GLN A 184 -25.24 6.50 -5.85
N THR A 185 -25.74 6.04 -4.70
CA THR A 185 -27.11 5.57 -4.57
C THR A 185 -28.10 6.67 -4.22
N ASN A 186 -27.62 7.90 -3.99
CA ASN A 186 -28.39 9.03 -3.46
C ASN A 186 -29.19 8.61 -2.21
N THR A 187 -28.49 8.06 -1.21
CA THR A 187 -29.03 7.63 0.09
C THR A 187 -28.32 8.35 1.23
N GLN A 188 -28.96 8.41 2.39
CA GLN A 188 -28.38 8.90 3.62
C GLN A 188 -28.13 7.70 4.53
N LEU A 189 -26.86 7.33 4.71
CA LEU A 189 -26.41 6.30 5.64
C LEU A 189 -25.70 6.97 6.82
N THR A 190 -25.91 6.43 8.02
CA THR A 190 -25.23 6.92 9.23
C THR A 190 -23.99 6.07 9.52
N HIS A 191 -22.82 6.70 9.56
CA HIS A 191 -21.56 6.01 9.84
C HIS A 191 -21.40 5.69 11.32
N VAL A 192 -21.06 4.44 11.63
CA VAL A 192 -20.70 3.97 12.98
C VAL A 192 -19.27 3.41 12.93
N PRO A 193 -18.29 4.12 13.49
CA PRO A 193 -16.89 3.68 13.49
C PRO A 193 -16.61 2.63 14.54
N TYR A 194 -15.86 1.58 14.18
CA TYR A 194 -15.37 0.55 15.08
C TYR A 194 -13.83 0.47 15.07
N LYS A 195 -13.25 -0.21 16.07
CA LYS A 195 -11.80 -0.43 16.16
C LYS A 195 -11.38 -1.63 15.30
N GLY A 196 -11.45 -1.46 13.96
CA GLY A 196 -11.06 -2.47 12.98
C GLY A 196 -12.22 -3.28 12.38
N GLY A 197 -11.91 -4.02 11.31
CA GLY A 197 -12.88 -4.81 10.53
C GLY A 197 -13.62 -5.88 11.34
N PRO A 198 -12.95 -6.69 12.18
CA PRO A 198 -13.62 -7.69 13.00
C PRO A 198 -14.71 -7.12 13.91
N ALA A 199 -14.46 -5.98 14.57
CA ALA A 199 -15.44 -5.32 15.41
C ALA A 199 -16.65 -4.79 14.60
N ALA A 200 -16.40 -4.24 13.40
CA ALA A 200 -17.46 -3.82 12.47
C ALA A 200 -18.33 -5.00 12.01
N ALA A 201 -17.71 -6.13 11.69
CA ALA A 201 -18.45 -7.35 11.33
C ALA A 201 -19.30 -7.88 12.49
N THR A 202 -18.78 -7.85 13.73
CA THR A 202 -19.53 -8.24 14.94
C THR A 202 -20.75 -7.34 15.16
N ALA A 203 -20.62 -6.04 14.92
CA ALA A 203 -21.74 -5.10 15.05
C ALA A 203 -22.89 -5.40 14.07
N VAL A 204 -22.59 -5.87 12.87
CA VAL A 204 -23.63 -6.34 11.95
C VAL A 204 -24.26 -7.66 12.44
N MET A 205 -23.45 -8.59 12.96
CA MET A 205 -23.97 -9.86 13.49
C MET A 205 -24.86 -9.68 14.72
N SER A 206 -24.61 -8.67 15.55
CA SER A 206 -25.44 -8.33 16.72
C SER A 206 -26.70 -7.51 16.37
N GLY A 207 -26.76 -6.98 15.12
CA GLY A 207 -27.83 -6.07 14.71
C GLY A 207 -27.63 -4.62 15.14
N GLU A 208 -26.48 -4.29 15.73
CA GLU A 208 -26.11 -2.92 16.12
C GLU A 208 -25.88 -2.03 14.89
N ALA A 209 -25.36 -2.60 13.80
CA ALA A 209 -25.28 -1.95 12.51
C ALA A 209 -26.09 -2.74 11.45
N THR A 210 -26.69 -2.00 10.52
CA THR A 210 -27.54 -2.60 9.46
C THR A 210 -26.68 -3.26 8.36
N VAL A 211 -25.58 -2.61 7.99
CA VAL A 211 -24.70 -2.99 6.88
C VAL A 211 -23.24 -2.75 7.25
N SER A 212 -22.33 -3.52 6.70
CA SER A 212 -20.91 -3.23 6.78
C SER A 212 -20.27 -3.30 5.40
N PHE A 213 -19.28 -2.44 5.20
CA PHE A 213 -18.28 -2.59 4.14
C PHE A 213 -17.06 -3.22 4.80
N SER A 214 -16.68 -4.41 4.41
CA SER A 214 -15.62 -5.18 5.08
C SER A 214 -14.62 -5.72 4.06
N THR A 215 -13.39 -5.94 4.48
CA THR A 215 -12.43 -6.71 3.67
C THR A 215 -12.85 -8.18 3.66
N ILE A 216 -12.69 -8.85 2.53
CA ILE A 216 -13.15 -10.23 2.37
C ILE A 216 -12.44 -11.15 3.37
N GLU A 217 -11.15 -10.98 3.60
CA GLU A 217 -10.37 -11.75 4.56
C GLU A 217 -11.00 -11.79 5.96
N THR A 218 -11.49 -10.62 6.40
CA THR A 218 -12.10 -10.48 7.73
C THR A 218 -13.40 -11.27 7.89
N VAL A 219 -14.15 -11.44 6.80
CA VAL A 219 -15.54 -11.92 6.86
C VAL A 219 -15.80 -13.20 6.07
N LEU A 220 -14.82 -13.73 5.34
CA LEU A 220 -14.99 -14.88 4.46
C LEU A 220 -15.53 -16.10 5.21
N SER A 221 -14.98 -16.43 6.37
CA SER A 221 -15.44 -17.54 7.21
C SER A 221 -16.87 -17.34 7.71
N LEU A 222 -17.25 -16.10 8.03
CA LEU A 222 -18.61 -15.76 8.47
C LEU A 222 -19.63 -15.86 7.32
N ILE A 223 -19.22 -15.52 6.10
CA ILE A 223 -20.03 -15.68 4.88
C ILE A 223 -20.22 -17.17 4.59
N GLN A 224 -19.15 -17.96 4.60
CA GLN A 224 -19.19 -19.40 4.38
C GLN A 224 -20.05 -20.12 5.43
N ALA A 225 -19.99 -19.69 6.69
CA ALA A 225 -20.86 -20.17 7.77
C ALA A 225 -22.29 -19.60 7.72
N LYS A 226 -22.66 -18.84 6.68
CA LYS A 226 -23.97 -18.19 6.50
C LYS A 226 -24.38 -17.28 7.67
N ARG A 227 -23.41 -16.79 8.46
CA ARG A 227 -23.65 -15.85 9.55
C ARG A 227 -23.78 -14.41 9.07
N LEU A 228 -23.21 -14.10 7.91
CA LEU A 228 -23.35 -12.84 7.19
C LEU A 228 -23.75 -13.11 5.74
N ARG A 229 -24.59 -12.24 5.18
CA ARG A 229 -25.00 -12.30 3.77
C ARG A 229 -24.23 -11.27 2.96
N PRO A 230 -23.40 -11.67 1.99
CA PRO A 230 -22.78 -10.76 1.05
C PRO A 230 -23.85 -10.30 0.03
N LEU A 231 -23.84 -9.01 -0.29
CA LEU A 231 -24.72 -8.41 -1.29
C LEU A 231 -23.99 -8.07 -2.58
N ALA A 232 -22.77 -7.55 -2.49
CA ALA A 232 -21.92 -7.24 -3.62
C ALA A 232 -20.47 -7.05 -3.20
N VAL A 233 -19.53 -7.24 -4.14
CA VAL A 233 -18.13 -6.89 -3.99
C VAL A 233 -17.84 -5.52 -4.62
N SER A 234 -16.85 -4.83 -4.08
CA SER A 234 -16.53 -3.43 -4.44
C SER A 234 -15.61 -3.28 -5.64
N THR A 235 -15.21 -4.37 -6.25
CA THR A 235 -14.30 -4.46 -7.41
C THR A 235 -15.07 -4.34 -8.73
N ARG A 236 -14.36 -4.04 -9.84
CA ARG A 236 -14.94 -4.04 -11.20
C ARG A 236 -15.38 -5.42 -11.63
N GLU A 237 -14.64 -6.43 -11.22
CA GLU A 237 -14.88 -7.84 -11.53
C GLU A 237 -15.18 -8.59 -10.23
N ARG A 238 -15.91 -9.70 -10.35
CA ARG A 238 -16.14 -10.60 -9.22
C ARG A 238 -14.82 -11.17 -8.72
N THR A 239 -14.74 -11.45 -7.43
CA THR A 239 -13.56 -12.04 -6.82
C THR A 239 -13.64 -13.56 -6.81
N PRO A 240 -12.54 -14.28 -7.06
CA PRO A 240 -12.52 -15.74 -6.94
C PRO A 240 -12.94 -16.27 -5.57
N ALA A 241 -12.73 -15.49 -4.51
CA ALA A 241 -13.16 -15.86 -3.15
C ALA A 241 -14.69 -15.88 -2.97
N LEU A 242 -15.44 -15.13 -3.80
CA LEU A 242 -16.90 -15.02 -3.77
C LEU A 242 -17.46 -14.96 -5.19
N PRO A 243 -17.34 -16.04 -5.99
CA PRO A 243 -17.65 -16.01 -7.43
C PRO A 243 -19.14 -15.76 -7.75
N ASP A 244 -20.02 -16.14 -6.84
CA ASP A 244 -21.47 -15.96 -7.00
C ASP A 244 -21.98 -14.58 -6.56
N VAL A 245 -21.12 -13.77 -5.90
CA VAL A 245 -21.48 -12.44 -5.40
C VAL A 245 -21.25 -11.41 -6.50
N PRO A 246 -22.28 -10.66 -6.93
CA PRO A 246 -22.14 -9.66 -7.99
C PRO A 246 -21.28 -8.50 -7.52
N THR A 247 -20.77 -7.72 -8.47
CA THR A 247 -20.15 -6.42 -8.16
C THR A 247 -21.21 -5.35 -7.90
N VAL A 248 -20.83 -4.27 -7.22
CA VAL A 248 -21.71 -3.09 -7.07
C VAL A 248 -22.03 -2.50 -8.44
N MET A 249 -21.11 -2.60 -9.41
CA MET A 249 -21.33 -2.15 -10.78
C MET A 249 -22.33 -3.03 -11.54
N GLU A 250 -22.28 -4.35 -11.41
CA GLU A 250 -23.27 -5.28 -11.96
C GLU A 250 -24.67 -5.03 -11.37
N ALA A 251 -24.74 -4.55 -10.13
CA ALA A 251 -25.99 -4.16 -9.49
C ALA A 251 -26.53 -2.79 -9.98
N GLY A 252 -25.89 -2.16 -10.98
CA GLY A 252 -26.37 -0.95 -11.65
C GLY A 252 -25.74 0.36 -11.18
N TYR A 253 -24.80 0.33 -10.23
CA TYR A 253 -24.10 1.53 -9.74
C TYR A 253 -22.77 1.67 -10.46
N LYS A 254 -22.83 2.27 -11.65
CA LYS A 254 -21.66 2.50 -12.50
C LYS A 254 -20.63 3.35 -11.77
N ASP A 255 -19.34 3.10 -12.04
CA ASP A 255 -18.20 3.82 -11.46
C ASP A 255 -17.99 3.62 -9.94
N TYR A 256 -18.70 2.67 -9.32
CA TYR A 256 -18.39 2.27 -7.95
C TYR A 256 -17.22 1.29 -7.95
N GLU A 257 -16.09 1.77 -7.52
CA GLU A 257 -14.92 0.93 -7.28
C GLU A 257 -14.20 1.41 -6.03
N VAL A 258 -14.10 0.56 -5.02
CA VAL A 258 -13.30 0.80 -3.83
C VAL A 258 -12.44 -0.42 -3.57
N ILE A 259 -11.17 -0.30 -3.86
CA ILE A 259 -10.22 -1.40 -3.70
C ILE A 259 -9.25 -1.03 -2.57
N GLY A 260 -9.17 -1.89 -1.56
CA GLY A 260 -8.04 -1.91 -0.66
C GLY A 260 -6.80 -2.41 -1.43
N TRP A 261 -5.66 -1.98 -1.01
CA TRP A 261 -4.39 -2.44 -1.55
C TRP A 261 -3.28 -2.25 -0.53
N PHE A 262 -2.24 -3.05 -0.67
CA PHE A 262 -0.99 -2.86 0.05
C PHE A 262 0.13 -2.64 -0.94
N GLY A 263 1.05 -1.73 -0.62
CA GLY A 263 2.15 -1.36 -1.50
C GLY A 263 3.41 -1.03 -0.74
N LEU A 264 4.54 -1.32 -1.38
CA LEU A 264 5.87 -1.01 -0.88
C LEU A 264 6.39 0.26 -1.52
N PHE A 265 7.03 1.10 -0.70
CA PHE A 265 7.64 2.37 -1.07
C PHE A 265 9.02 2.51 -0.45
N ALA A 266 9.85 3.32 -1.06
CA ALA A 266 11.08 3.84 -0.48
C ALA A 266 10.98 5.36 -0.32
N PRO A 267 11.83 6.02 0.49
CA PRO A 267 11.99 7.47 0.48
C PRO A 267 12.32 7.98 -0.93
N SER A 268 11.84 9.17 -1.27
CA SER A 268 12.21 9.84 -2.53
C SER A 268 13.73 10.02 -2.62
N GLY A 269 14.29 9.80 -3.81
CA GLY A 269 15.76 9.86 -4.00
C GLY A 269 16.48 8.52 -3.72
N THR A 270 15.80 7.48 -3.30
CA THR A 270 16.39 6.12 -3.22
C THR A 270 16.93 5.70 -4.60
N PRO A 271 18.17 5.17 -4.68
CA PRO A 271 18.78 4.80 -5.95
C PRO A 271 17.85 3.91 -6.81
N PRO A 272 17.66 4.22 -8.10
CA PRO A 272 16.78 3.45 -8.97
C PRO A 272 17.08 1.95 -8.98
N ALA A 273 18.36 1.57 -8.93
CA ALA A 273 18.77 0.17 -8.89
C ALA A 273 18.22 -0.59 -7.67
N VAL A 274 18.05 0.09 -6.52
CA VAL A 274 17.45 -0.48 -5.31
C VAL A 274 15.95 -0.69 -5.51
N VAL A 275 15.26 0.32 -6.03
CA VAL A 275 13.82 0.27 -6.34
C VAL A 275 13.54 -0.85 -7.34
N ASP A 276 14.33 -0.96 -8.40
CA ASP A 276 14.18 -1.98 -9.44
C ASP A 276 14.46 -3.39 -8.93
N ALA A 277 15.48 -3.57 -8.08
CA ALA A 277 15.77 -4.86 -7.46
C ALA A 277 14.61 -5.35 -6.58
N LEU A 278 14.08 -4.49 -5.72
CA LEU A 278 12.92 -4.78 -4.87
C LEU A 278 11.66 -5.08 -5.71
N SER A 279 11.36 -4.22 -6.68
CA SER A 279 10.20 -4.37 -7.56
C SER A 279 10.26 -5.66 -8.39
N THR A 280 11.44 -6.01 -8.91
CA THR A 280 11.64 -7.24 -9.68
C THR A 280 11.37 -8.48 -8.83
N GLU A 281 11.88 -8.51 -7.59
CA GLU A 281 11.64 -9.65 -6.71
C GLU A 281 10.17 -9.74 -6.28
N ILE A 282 9.50 -8.61 -5.99
CA ILE A 282 8.04 -8.61 -5.73
C ILE A 282 7.29 -9.18 -6.92
N SER A 283 7.57 -8.71 -8.14
CA SER A 283 6.90 -9.21 -9.35
C SER A 283 7.07 -10.72 -9.51
N ARG A 284 8.28 -11.24 -9.25
CA ARG A 284 8.57 -12.67 -9.28
C ARG A 284 7.78 -13.44 -8.22
N MET A 285 7.76 -12.95 -6.98
CA MET A 285 7.01 -13.57 -5.87
C MET A 285 5.54 -13.70 -6.18
N MET A 286 4.91 -12.64 -6.69
CA MET A 286 3.46 -12.57 -6.93
C MET A 286 2.99 -13.57 -8.00
N THR A 287 3.88 -14.15 -8.79
CA THR A 287 3.54 -15.18 -9.77
C THR A 287 3.63 -16.62 -9.22
N THR A 288 4.22 -16.81 -8.04
CA THR A 288 4.42 -18.15 -7.47
C THR A 288 3.11 -18.73 -6.92
N PRO A 289 2.87 -20.07 -7.06
CA PRO A 289 1.69 -20.72 -6.49
C PRO A 289 1.55 -20.46 -4.98
N ALA A 290 2.63 -20.60 -4.22
CA ALA A 290 2.60 -20.41 -2.76
C ALA A 290 2.09 -19.02 -2.32
N ILE A 291 2.49 -17.96 -3.04
CA ILE A 291 2.02 -16.60 -2.74
C ILE A 291 0.59 -16.40 -3.22
N ARG A 292 0.20 -16.99 -4.35
CA ARG A 292 -1.19 -16.94 -4.83
C ARG A 292 -2.14 -17.62 -3.85
N ASP A 293 -1.78 -18.80 -3.36
CA ASP A 293 -2.56 -19.55 -2.38
C ASP A 293 -2.66 -18.77 -1.06
N ARG A 294 -1.54 -18.21 -0.60
CA ARG A 294 -1.52 -17.38 0.61
C ARG A 294 -2.39 -16.13 0.45
N ALA A 295 -2.27 -15.42 -0.66
CA ALA A 295 -3.09 -14.24 -0.94
C ALA A 295 -4.58 -14.61 -1.02
N ALA A 296 -4.92 -15.74 -1.65
CA ALA A 296 -6.31 -16.21 -1.71
C ALA A 296 -6.88 -16.52 -0.31
N GLN A 297 -6.09 -17.11 0.60
CA GLN A 297 -6.47 -17.33 2.00
C GLN A 297 -6.76 -16.01 2.73
N GLU A 298 -6.01 -14.97 2.40
CA GLU A 298 -6.21 -13.60 2.92
C GLU A 298 -7.28 -12.81 2.11
N GLY A 299 -8.00 -13.45 1.20
CA GLY A 299 -8.99 -12.78 0.33
C GLY A 299 -8.40 -11.71 -0.59
N ALA A 300 -7.09 -11.72 -0.78
CA ALA A 300 -6.35 -10.74 -1.58
C ALA A 300 -6.01 -11.29 -2.97
N THR A 301 -5.72 -10.40 -3.90
CA THR A 301 -5.24 -10.72 -5.24
C THR A 301 -3.82 -10.21 -5.42
N PRO A 302 -2.83 -11.07 -5.73
CA PRO A 302 -1.46 -10.64 -6.02
C PRO A 302 -1.39 -9.71 -7.22
N VAL A 303 -0.52 -8.70 -7.16
CA VAL A 303 -0.30 -7.73 -8.24
C VAL A 303 1.17 -7.73 -8.69
N GLY A 304 2.08 -7.19 -7.92
CA GLY A 304 3.51 -7.14 -8.23
C GLY A 304 3.84 -6.32 -9.47
N ASN A 305 3.19 -5.17 -9.67
CA ASN A 305 3.39 -4.31 -10.84
C ASN A 305 4.71 -3.51 -10.76
N LYS A 306 5.11 -2.94 -11.89
CA LYS A 306 6.31 -2.10 -12.01
C LYS A 306 6.12 -0.73 -11.31
N PRO A 307 7.22 -0.06 -10.88
CA PRO A 307 7.16 1.23 -10.20
C PRO A 307 6.34 2.30 -10.94
N ALA A 308 6.55 2.44 -12.25
CA ALA A 308 5.82 3.41 -13.07
C ALA A 308 4.31 3.11 -13.20
N GLU A 309 3.91 1.85 -13.16
CA GLU A 309 2.49 1.46 -13.16
C GLU A 309 1.86 1.75 -11.81
N PHE A 310 2.59 1.47 -10.75
CA PHE A 310 2.14 1.77 -9.40
C PHE A 310 2.01 3.28 -9.18
N GLU A 311 2.95 4.08 -9.67
CA GLU A 311 2.86 5.54 -9.62
C GLU A 311 1.62 6.08 -10.34
N ARG A 312 1.34 5.58 -11.55
CA ARG A 312 0.12 5.98 -12.29
C ARG A 312 -1.15 5.64 -11.50
N PHE A 313 -1.19 4.46 -10.89
CA PHE A 313 -2.29 4.04 -10.02
C PHE A 313 -2.45 4.99 -8.82
N LEU A 314 -1.37 5.32 -8.11
CA LEU A 314 -1.42 6.24 -6.96
C LEU A 314 -1.96 7.62 -7.34
N ARG A 315 -1.49 8.17 -8.47
CA ARG A 315 -1.97 9.46 -8.99
C ARG A 315 -3.47 9.41 -9.29
N SER A 316 -3.94 8.33 -9.91
CA SER A 316 -5.36 8.15 -10.21
C SER A 316 -6.21 8.02 -8.94
N GLU A 317 -5.73 7.29 -7.95
CA GLU A 317 -6.42 7.13 -6.66
C GLU A 317 -6.50 8.48 -5.89
N ILE A 318 -5.42 9.22 -5.78
CA ILE A 318 -5.42 10.53 -5.13
C ILE A 318 -6.38 11.50 -5.86
N ALA A 319 -6.33 11.56 -7.18
CA ALA A 319 -7.22 12.39 -7.98
C ALA A 319 -8.70 12.00 -7.82
N LYS A 320 -8.99 10.71 -7.69
CA LYS A 320 -10.33 10.17 -7.44
C LYS A 320 -10.82 10.51 -6.03
N TRP A 321 -10.02 10.22 -5.01
CA TRP A 321 -10.49 10.27 -3.63
C TRP A 321 -10.52 11.67 -3.04
N THR A 322 -9.61 12.56 -3.42
CA THR A 322 -9.55 13.93 -2.88
C THR A 322 -10.89 14.68 -3.00
N PRO A 323 -11.53 14.78 -4.20
CA PRO A 323 -12.82 15.46 -4.32
C PRO A 323 -13.96 14.72 -3.61
N ILE A 324 -13.93 13.38 -3.55
CA ILE A 324 -14.93 12.59 -2.83
C ILE A 324 -14.86 12.91 -1.34
N ILE A 325 -13.66 12.88 -0.76
CA ILE A 325 -13.44 13.19 0.66
C ILE A 325 -13.90 14.60 0.98
N GLN A 326 -13.54 15.58 0.15
CA GLN A 326 -13.98 16.96 0.32
C GLN A 326 -15.51 17.11 0.28
N LYS A 327 -16.17 16.41 -0.67
CA LYS A 327 -17.64 16.43 -0.81
C LYS A 327 -18.36 15.76 0.36
N THR A 328 -17.79 14.71 0.93
CA THR A 328 -18.40 13.99 2.07
C THR A 328 -18.25 14.73 3.39
N GLY A 329 -17.34 15.71 3.47
CA GLY A 329 -17.02 16.40 4.71
C GLY A 329 -16.39 15.51 5.79
N ILE A 330 -15.90 14.33 5.40
CA ILE A 330 -15.22 13.41 6.33
C ILE A 330 -13.98 14.12 6.89
N LYS A 331 -13.93 14.21 8.22
CA LYS A 331 -12.77 14.70 8.96
C LYS A 331 -12.25 13.58 9.86
N VAL A 332 -10.94 13.56 10.03
CA VAL A 332 -10.25 12.70 11.00
C VAL A 332 -9.50 13.63 11.95
N ASP A 333 -9.87 13.57 13.23
CA ASP A 333 -9.26 14.35 14.30
C ASP A 333 -7.96 13.68 14.78
#